data_758d9275785611c91fa1a2376ebb9b29
#
_entry.id   758d9275785611c91fa1a2376ebb9b29
#
_cell.length_a   1.000
_cell.length_b   1.000
_cell.length_c   1.000
_cell.angle_alpha   90.00
_cell.angle_beta   90.00
_cell.angle_gamma   90.00
#
_symmetry.space_group_name_H-M   'P 1'
#
loop_
_entity.id
_entity.type
_entity.pdbx_description
1 polymer ?
#
loop_
_entity_poly.entity_id
_entity_poly.type
_entity_poly.pdbx_seq_one_letter_code
_entity_poly.pdbx_strand_id
1 'polypeptide(L)'
;EFEDAAFALKNKGDITEPVLSPYGWHIIKLMDRRDIKPFEQMRSEITRMMARDERGSMARNAMVAKLKNDYGFSLEESQRAMLMKLAGDLGKVDSSYIAAIHNDQSVLFSFENHSYTVADFASFLSKGRDVTVNAPDYVSTMIGYMADMEILDFEKAHLEDKYPDFRNLMNEYRDGMLLFEISNREVWEKASKDTEG
;
A
#
# COMPACT_ATOMS: atom_id res chain seq x y z
N GLU A 1 -28.71 16.25 -13.51
CA GLU A 1 -29.01 17.39 -14.41
C GLU A 1 -27.83 17.73 -15.35
N PHE A 2 -26.62 17.99 -14.84
CA PHE A 2 -25.44 18.27 -15.71
C PHE A 2 -25.08 17.09 -16.60
N GLU A 3 -24.99 15.88 -16.04
CA GLU A 3 -24.69 14.65 -16.77
C GLU A 3 -25.80 14.33 -17.79
N ASP A 4 -27.07 14.45 -17.40
CA ASP A 4 -28.21 14.20 -18.28
C ASP A 4 -28.17 15.12 -19.51
N ALA A 5 -27.89 16.40 -19.29
CA ALA A 5 -27.78 17.38 -20.37
C ALA A 5 -26.55 17.10 -21.27
N ALA A 6 -25.42 16.69 -20.66
CA ALA A 6 -24.22 16.33 -21.42
C ALA A 6 -24.45 15.08 -22.30
N PHE A 7 -25.10 14.05 -21.75
CA PHE A 7 -25.38 12.80 -22.48
C PHE A 7 -26.55 12.92 -23.48
N ALA A 8 -27.41 13.95 -23.38
CA ALA A 8 -28.45 14.25 -24.35
C ALA A 8 -27.89 14.77 -25.69
N LEU A 9 -26.70 15.35 -25.69
CA LEU A 9 -26.01 15.81 -26.91
C LEU A 9 -25.63 14.61 -27.79
N LYS A 10 -25.92 14.71 -29.10
CA LYS A 10 -25.78 13.58 -30.06
C LYS A 10 -24.58 13.74 -31.00
N ASN A 11 -24.33 14.94 -31.45
CA ASN A 11 -23.34 15.18 -32.50
C ASN A 11 -22.18 16.03 -31.97
N LYS A 12 -20.98 15.74 -32.44
CA LYS A 12 -19.81 16.58 -32.15
C LYS A 12 -20.06 18.03 -32.56
N GLY A 13 -19.92 18.95 -31.62
CA GLY A 13 -20.18 20.36 -31.80
C GLY A 13 -21.53 20.84 -31.25
N ASP A 14 -22.45 19.93 -30.88
CA ASP A 14 -23.71 20.29 -30.22
C ASP A 14 -23.42 21.01 -28.90
N ILE A 15 -24.27 21.99 -28.55
CA ILE A 15 -24.15 22.81 -27.35
C ILE A 15 -25.51 22.78 -26.61
N THR A 16 -25.48 22.64 -25.28
CA THR A 16 -26.70 22.70 -24.46
C THR A 16 -27.19 24.14 -24.30
N GLU A 17 -28.49 24.29 -24.00
CA GLU A 17 -28.96 25.47 -23.27
C GLU A 17 -28.27 25.57 -21.90
N PRO A 18 -28.28 26.75 -21.24
CA PRO A 18 -27.71 26.86 -19.90
C PRO A 18 -28.31 25.90 -18.90
N VAL A 19 -27.49 25.08 -18.28
CA VAL A 19 -27.87 24.05 -17.28
C VAL A 19 -27.44 24.50 -15.89
N LEU A 20 -28.36 24.55 -14.95
CA LEU A 20 -28.06 24.88 -13.56
C LEU A 20 -27.59 23.64 -12.79
N SER A 21 -26.51 23.77 -12.04
CA SER A 21 -26.05 22.77 -11.07
C SER A 21 -25.78 23.44 -9.71
N PRO A 22 -25.48 22.69 -8.64
CA PRO A 22 -25.07 23.27 -7.36
C PRO A 22 -23.84 24.19 -7.44
N TYR A 23 -23.06 24.09 -8.51
CA TYR A 23 -21.86 24.89 -8.76
C TYR A 23 -22.10 26.10 -9.69
N GLY A 24 -23.37 26.33 -10.11
CA GLY A 24 -23.74 27.45 -10.96
C GLY A 24 -24.25 27.03 -12.35
N TRP A 25 -24.30 28.02 -13.28
CA TRP A 25 -24.77 27.83 -14.65
C TRP A 25 -23.63 27.30 -15.55
N HIS A 26 -23.96 26.30 -16.36
CA HIS A 26 -23.03 25.66 -17.30
C HIS A 26 -23.60 25.66 -18.73
N ILE A 27 -22.71 25.86 -19.69
CA ILE A 27 -22.96 25.59 -21.11
C ILE A 27 -22.03 24.47 -21.54
N ILE A 28 -22.57 23.36 -22.02
CA ILE A 28 -21.84 22.13 -22.31
C ILE A 28 -21.76 21.97 -23.84
N LYS A 29 -20.55 21.76 -24.35
CA LYS A 29 -20.31 21.46 -25.78
C LYS A 29 -19.75 20.07 -25.93
N LEU A 30 -20.36 19.25 -26.81
CA LEU A 30 -19.85 17.91 -27.12
C LEU A 30 -18.62 18.02 -28.04
N MET A 31 -17.44 17.76 -27.48
CA MET A 31 -16.18 17.81 -28.22
C MET A 31 -15.84 16.48 -28.86
N ASP A 32 -16.15 15.36 -28.19
CA ASP A 32 -15.86 14.01 -28.66
C ASP A 32 -16.75 13.01 -27.95
N ARG A 33 -17.00 11.86 -28.58
CA ARG A 33 -17.72 10.74 -28.01
C ARG A 33 -16.94 9.46 -28.25
N ARG A 34 -16.67 8.74 -27.17
CA ARG A 34 -15.94 7.48 -27.22
C ARG A 34 -16.82 6.35 -26.73
N ASP A 35 -16.86 5.29 -27.50
CA ASP A 35 -17.53 4.07 -27.05
C ASP A 35 -16.73 3.34 -25.98
N ILE A 36 -17.42 2.55 -25.18
CA ILE A 36 -16.76 1.67 -24.21
C ILE A 36 -15.99 0.62 -24.99
N LYS A 37 -14.69 0.52 -24.73
CA LYS A 37 -13.84 -0.49 -25.38
C LYS A 37 -14.26 -1.91 -24.93
N PRO A 38 -14.04 -2.93 -25.77
CA PRO A 38 -14.26 -4.32 -25.41
C PRO A 38 -13.49 -4.69 -24.13
N PHE A 39 -14.06 -5.60 -23.33
CA PHE A 39 -13.50 -6.01 -22.03
C PHE A 39 -12.00 -6.40 -22.11
N GLU A 40 -11.61 -7.13 -23.14
CA GLU A 40 -10.21 -7.57 -23.31
C GLU A 40 -9.22 -6.39 -23.42
N GLN A 41 -9.64 -5.29 -24.04
CA GLN A 41 -8.82 -4.08 -24.14
C GLN A 41 -8.81 -3.27 -22.83
N MET A 42 -9.83 -3.43 -21.99
CA MET A 42 -9.95 -2.74 -20.70
C MET A 42 -9.51 -3.59 -19.52
N ARG A 43 -9.23 -4.88 -19.72
CA ARG A 43 -8.91 -5.83 -18.64
C ARG A 43 -7.81 -5.30 -17.71
N SER A 44 -6.71 -4.81 -18.27
CA SER A 44 -5.58 -4.31 -17.46
C SER A 44 -5.91 -3.03 -16.69
N GLU A 45 -6.74 -2.16 -17.25
CA GLU A 45 -7.23 -0.95 -16.60
C GLU A 45 -8.23 -1.29 -15.50
N ILE A 46 -9.19 -2.17 -15.76
CA ILE A 46 -10.16 -2.67 -14.78
C ILE A 46 -9.43 -3.36 -13.62
N THR A 47 -8.45 -4.23 -13.90
CA THR A 47 -7.65 -4.89 -12.86
C THR A 47 -6.92 -3.87 -11.98
N ARG A 48 -6.37 -2.82 -12.57
CA ARG A 48 -5.71 -1.74 -11.82
C ARG A 48 -6.68 -0.91 -10.99
N MET A 49 -7.89 -0.65 -11.50
CA MET A 49 -8.95 0.02 -10.76
C MET A 49 -9.43 -0.84 -9.59
N MET A 50 -9.67 -2.14 -9.81
CA MET A 50 -10.07 -3.09 -8.76
C MET A 50 -9.01 -3.24 -7.66
N ALA A 51 -7.72 -3.20 -8.00
CA ALA A 51 -6.64 -3.26 -7.02
C ALA A 51 -6.57 -2.01 -6.10
N ARG A 52 -7.20 -0.90 -6.52
CA ARG A 52 -7.23 0.37 -5.78
C ARG A 52 -8.56 0.63 -5.07
N ASP A 53 -9.58 -0.18 -5.34
CA ASP A 53 -10.88 -0.05 -4.71
C ASP A 53 -10.99 -0.88 -3.42
N GLU A 54 -12.12 -0.77 -2.76
CA GLU A 54 -12.42 -1.47 -1.51
C GLU A 54 -12.31 -3.01 -1.64
N ARG A 55 -12.54 -3.58 -2.82
CA ARG A 55 -12.46 -5.04 -3.05
C ARG A 55 -11.01 -5.54 -3.03
N GLY A 56 -10.06 -4.74 -3.56
CA GLY A 56 -8.64 -5.05 -3.46
C GLY A 56 -8.16 -5.05 -2.01
N SER A 57 -8.64 -4.11 -1.20
CA SER A 57 -8.33 -4.05 0.23
C SER A 57 -8.99 -5.18 1.03
N MET A 58 -10.20 -5.63 0.67
CA MET A 58 -10.90 -6.73 1.36
C MET A 58 -10.09 -8.03 1.37
N ALA A 59 -9.56 -8.43 0.23
CA ALA A 59 -8.74 -9.65 0.13
C ALA A 59 -7.47 -9.57 0.99
N ARG A 60 -6.79 -8.41 0.95
CA ARG A 60 -5.62 -8.15 1.80
C ARG A 60 -5.98 -8.17 3.29
N ASN A 61 -7.07 -7.49 3.66
CA ASN A 61 -7.52 -7.42 5.06
C ASN A 61 -7.92 -8.79 5.59
N ALA A 62 -8.61 -9.61 4.77
CA ALA A 62 -8.94 -10.99 5.14
C ALA A 62 -7.69 -11.85 5.32
N MET A 63 -6.68 -11.70 4.46
CA MET A 63 -5.39 -12.39 4.60
C MET A 63 -4.67 -11.95 5.89
N VAL A 64 -4.56 -10.66 6.15
CA VAL A 64 -3.93 -10.13 7.37
C VAL A 64 -4.66 -10.61 8.62
N ALA A 65 -6.00 -10.58 8.62
CA ALA A 65 -6.79 -11.08 9.75
C ALA A 65 -6.52 -12.58 10.01
N LYS A 66 -6.43 -13.38 8.94
CA LYS A 66 -6.06 -14.78 9.04
C LYS A 66 -4.65 -14.96 9.63
N LEU A 67 -3.65 -14.24 9.12
CA LEU A 67 -2.28 -14.30 9.62
C LEU A 67 -2.17 -13.87 11.09
N LYS A 68 -2.89 -12.81 11.49
CA LYS A 68 -2.99 -12.39 12.90
C LYS A 68 -3.49 -13.52 13.81
N ASN A 69 -4.50 -14.24 13.35
CA ASN A 69 -5.03 -15.38 14.11
C ASN A 69 -4.03 -16.55 14.13
N ASP A 70 -3.46 -16.89 12.98
CA ASP A 70 -2.54 -18.02 12.84
C ASP A 70 -1.26 -17.83 13.66
N TYR A 71 -0.78 -16.60 13.81
CA TYR A 71 0.44 -16.23 14.56
C TYR A 71 0.19 -15.76 15.99
N GLY A 72 -1.04 -15.83 16.47
CA GLY A 72 -1.37 -15.45 17.86
C GLY A 72 -1.10 -13.98 18.16
N PHE A 73 -1.47 -13.09 17.24
CA PHE A 73 -1.28 -11.64 17.42
C PHE A 73 -1.96 -11.13 18.69
N SER A 74 -1.23 -10.36 19.48
CA SER A 74 -1.72 -9.68 20.69
C SER A 74 -1.32 -8.20 20.65
N LEU A 75 -2.28 -7.33 20.94
CA LEU A 75 -2.08 -5.89 21.07
C LEU A 75 -2.26 -5.49 22.54
N GLU A 76 -1.31 -4.73 23.09
CA GLU A 76 -1.39 -4.18 24.43
C GLU A 76 -2.27 -2.92 24.42
N GLU A 77 -3.56 -3.11 24.71
CA GLU A 77 -4.56 -2.02 24.65
C GLU A 77 -4.24 -0.88 25.64
N SER A 78 -3.57 -1.16 26.75
CA SER A 78 -3.12 -0.14 27.71
C SER A 78 -2.09 0.80 27.08
N GLN A 79 -1.15 0.27 26.32
CA GLN A 79 -0.14 1.04 25.61
C GLN A 79 -0.76 1.84 24.45
N ARG A 80 -1.65 1.21 23.69
CA ARG A 80 -2.41 1.90 22.64
C ARG A 80 -3.19 3.08 23.20
N ALA A 81 -3.92 2.89 24.30
CA ALA A 81 -4.69 3.96 24.94
C ALA A 81 -3.79 5.09 25.45
N MET A 82 -2.64 4.78 26.05
CA MET A 82 -1.65 5.76 26.48
C MET A 82 -1.12 6.58 25.31
N LEU A 83 -0.74 5.95 24.22
CA LEU A 83 -0.23 6.62 23.01
C LEU A 83 -1.28 7.53 22.37
N MET A 84 -2.52 7.08 22.27
CA MET A 84 -3.64 7.88 21.76
C MET A 84 -3.92 9.10 22.67
N LYS A 85 -3.90 8.91 23.99
CA LYS A 85 -4.08 10.01 24.96
C LYS A 85 -2.97 11.05 24.81
N LEU A 86 -1.71 10.63 24.77
CA LEU A 86 -0.57 11.53 24.57
C LEU A 86 -0.71 12.34 23.27
N ALA A 87 -1.14 11.70 22.18
CA ALA A 87 -1.40 12.39 20.93
C ALA A 87 -2.53 13.42 21.03
N GLY A 88 -3.57 13.11 21.81
CA GLY A 88 -4.67 14.03 22.11
C GLY A 88 -4.21 15.24 22.96
N ASP A 89 -3.42 14.98 23.99
CA ASP A 89 -2.90 16.01 24.91
C ASP A 89 -1.95 16.98 24.17
N LEU A 90 -1.13 16.49 23.22
CA LEU A 90 -0.26 17.30 22.40
C LEU A 90 -0.98 17.92 21.17
N GLY A 91 -2.13 17.38 20.78
CA GLY A 91 -2.90 17.82 19.61
C GLY A 91 -2.22 17.57 18.26
N LYS A 92 -1.10 16.83 18.24
CA LYS A 92 -0.27 16.59 17.05
C LYS A 92 0.60 15.34 17.21
N VAL A 93 1.04 14.80 16.07
CA VAL A 93 2.06 13.76 15.99
C VAL A 93 3.20 14.34 15.16
N ASP A 94 4.26 14.73 15.82
CA ASP A 94 5.46 15.35 15.25
C ASP A 94 6.71 14.89 16.00
N SER A 95 7.83 15.55 15.78
CA SER A 95 9.09 15.27 16.47
C SER A 95 8.99 15.33 18.01
N SER A 96 8.13 16.17 18.57
CA SER A 96 7.93 16.26 20.03
C SER A 96 7.18 15.04 20.57
N TYR A 97 6.18 14.55 19.86
CA TYR A 97 5.48 13.30 20.17
C TYR A 97 6.45 12.12 20.11
N ILE A 98 7.22 12.01 19.02
CA ILE A 98 8.22 10.95 18.83
C ILE A 98 9.27 10.97 19.94
N ALA A 99 9.80 12.16 20.29
CA ALA A 99 10.77 12.31 21.37
C ALA A 99 10.23 11.88 22.74
N ALA A 100 8.94 12.02 22.98
CA ALA A 100 8.31 11.60 24.23
C ALA A 100 8.24 10.06 24.39
N ILE A 101 8.22 9.32 23.28
CA ILE A 101 8.00 7.85 23.30
C ILE A 101 9.20 7.03 22.80
N HIS A 102 10.24 7.63 22.25
CA HIS A 102 11.33 6.92 21.55
C HIS A 102 12.19 6.01 22.44
N ASN A 103 12.16 6.19 23.75
CA ASN A 103 12.92 5.36 24.72
C ASN A 103 12.03 4.35 25.45
N ASP A 104 10.73 4.30 25.18
CA ASP A 104 9.81 3.42 25.86
C ASP A 104 9.90 1.99 25.31
N GLN A 105 10.43 1.09 26.12
CA GLN A 105 10.64 -0.33 25.78
C GLN A 105 9.43 -1.21 26.11
N SER A 106 8.28 -0.62 26.52
CA SER A 106 7.06 -1.37 26.74
C SER A 106 6.59 -2.03 25.46
N VAL A 107 6.16 -3.29 25.56
CA VAL A 107 5.62 -4.03 24.41
C VAL A 107 4.32 -3.38 23.96
N LEU A 108 4.22 -3.07 22.67
CA LEU A 108 3.01 -2.51 22.05
C LEU A 108 2.15 -3.60 21.43
N PHE A 109 2.78 -4.51 20.68
CA PHE A 109 2.13 -5.70 20.14
C PHE A 109 3.15 -6.83 19.96
N SER A 110 2.65 -8.05 19.86
CA SER A 110 3.47 -9.24 19.63
C SER A 110 2.74 -10.28 18.77
N PHE A 111 3.49 -11.14 18.12
CA PHE A 111 3.00 -12.32 17.42
C PHE A 111 4.14 -13.35 17.32
N GLU A 112 3.82 -14.65 17.34
CA GLU A 112 4.83 -15.70 17.44
C GLU A 112 5.84 -15.39 18.58
N ASN A 113 7.12 -15.36 18.26
CA ASN A 113 8.19 -15.03 19.20
C ASN A 113 8.75 -13.58 18.99
N HIS A 114 8.00 -12.73 18.29
CA HIS A 114 8.39 -11.36 17.98
C HIS A 114 7.57 -10.38 18.83
N SER A 115 8.25 -9.41 19.44
CA SER A 115 7.62 -8.33 20.20
C SER A 115 8.10 -6.99 19.66
N TYR A 116 7.17 -6.08 19.49
CA TYR A 116 7.42 -4.73 19.01
C TYR A 116 7.08 -3.74 20.12
N THR A 117 8.00 -2.83 20.37
CA THR A 117 7.92 -1.89 21.47
C THR A 117 7.33 -0.54 21.04
N VAL A 118 7.00 0.29 22.01
CA VAL A 118 6.64 1.69 21.77
C VAL A 118 7.78 2.46 21.10
N ALA A 119 9.05 2.15 21.44
CA ALA A 119 10.22 2.74 20.77
C ALA A 119 10.33 2.33 19.28
N ASP A 120 9.95 1.08 18.93
CA ASP A 120 9.89 0.65 17.53
C ASP A 120 8.81 1.43 16.77
N PHE A 121 7.66 1.67 17.41
CA PHE A 121 6.61 2.51 16.86
C PHE A 121 7.05 3.96 16.67
N ALA A 122 7.81 4.54 17.61
CA ALA A 122 8.41 5.85 17.44
C ALA A 122 9.34 5.90 16.20
N SER A 123 10.17 4.87 16.03
CA SER A 123 11.05 4.73 14.87
C SER A 123 10.29 4.58 13.56
N PHE A 124 9.16 3.88 13.59
CA PHE A 124 8.24 3.76 12.46
C PHE A 124 7.63 5.11 12.08
N LEU A 125 7.11 5.87 13.06
CA LEU A 125 6.52 7.19 12.83
C LEU A 125 7.53 8.23 12.34
N SER A 126 8.80 8.12 12.72
CA SER A 126 9.87 9.07 12.31
C SER A 126 10.09 9.14 10.79
N LYS A 127 9.65 8.12 10.05
CA LYS A 127 9.70 8.06 8.58
C LYS A 127 8.51 8.74 7.92
N GLY A 128 7.51 9.14 8.71
CA GLY A 128 6.27 9.75 8.25
C GLY A 128 6.33 11.28 8.18
N ARG A 129 5.15 11.89 8.03
CA ARG A 129 4.97 13.34 8.05
C ARG A 129 4.29 13.76 9.35
N ASP A 130 4.50 15.01 9.75
CA ASP A 130 3.80 15.59 10.88
C ASP A 130 2.29 15.67 10.62
N VAL A 131 1.51 15.34 11.64
CA VAL A 131 0.04 15.32 11.60
C VAL A 131 -0.52 16.15 12.74
N THR A 132 -1.42 17.08 12.41
CA THR A 132 -2.03 18.02 13.35
C THR A 132 -3.56 17.89 13.44
N VAL A 133 -4.15 16.98 12.68
CA VAL A 133 -5.60 16.74 12.66
C VAL A 133 -5.89 15.33 13.07
N ASN A 134 -6.83 15.14 14.00
CA ASN A 134 -7.23 13.81 14.52
C ASN A 134 -6.03 12.96 14.99
N ALA A 135 -5.10 13.55 15.72
CA ALA A 135 -3.86 12.91 16.15
C ALA A 135 -4.08 11.55 16.87
N PRO A 136 -5.06 11.37 17.77
CA PRO A 136 -5.34 10.06 18.37
C PRO A 136 -5.75 8.98 17.36
N ASP A 137 -6.65 9.31 16.43
CA ASP A 137 -7.12 8.37 15.41
C ASP A 137 -6.00 8.01 14.44
N TYR A 138 -5.15 8.98 14.11
CA TYR A 138 -3.95 8.73 13.32
C TYR A 138 -3.01 7.74 14.00
N VAL A 139 -2.72 7.92 15.30
CA VAL A 139 -1.88 7.00 16.09
C VAL A 139 -2.48 5.59 16.08
N SER A 140 -3.78 5.47 16.37
CA SER A 140 -4.46 4.16 16.35
C SER A 140 -4.36 3.47 14.98
N THR A 141 -4.56 4.23 13.91
CA THR A 141 -4.43 3.74 12.53
C THR A 141 -3.01 3.30 12.22
N MET A 142 -2.01 4.07 12.64
CA MET A 142 -0.60 3.76 12.39
C MET A 142 -0.10 2.55 13.18
N ILE A 143 -0.58 2.31 14.38
CA ILE A 143 -0.32 1.07 15.14
C ILE A 143 -0.84 -0.14 14.36
N GLY A 144 -2.08 -0.09 13.89
CA GLY A 144 -2.66 -1.14 13.07
C GLY A 144 -1.89 -1.38 11.77
N TYR A 145 -1.50 -0.30 11.09
CA TYR A 145 -0.75 -0.37 9.85
C TYR A 145 0.66 -0.97 10.05
N MET A 146 1.37 -0.58 11.11
CA MET A 146 2.67 -1.17 11.47
C MET A 146 2.52 -2.67 11.73
N ALA A 147 1.53 -3.08 12.54
CA ALA A 147 1.28 -4.48 12.84
C ALA A 147 0.96 -5.30 11.59
N ASP A 148 0.17 -4.76 10.66
CA ASP A 148 -0.17 -5.40 9.39
C ASP A 148 1.06 -5.57 8.49
N MET A 149 1.94 -4.56 8.45
CA MET A 149 3.19 -4.63 7.69
C MET A 149 4.14 -5.69 8.26
N GLU A 150 4.38 -5.68 9.56
CA GLU A 150 5.29 -6.60 10.22
C GLU A 150 4.85 -8.06 10.07
N ILE A 151 3.55 -8.35 10.21
CA ILE A 151 3.00 -9.69 9.98
C ILE A 151 3.15 -10.14 8.53
N LEU A 152 2.91 -9.24 7.56
CA LEU A 152 3.06 -9.57 6.15
C LEU A 152 4.53 -9.79 5.77
N ASP A 153 5.44 -9.02 6.34
CA ASP A 153 6.88 -9.18 6.08
C ASP A 153 7.41 -10.45 6.73
N PHE A 154 6.92 -10.79 7.93
CA PHE A 154 7.19 -12.08 8.56
C PHE A 154 6.71 -13.26 7.69
N GLU A 155 5.45 -13.23 7.19
CA GLU A 155 4.94 -14.26 6.29
C GLU A 155 5.80 -14.39 5.04
N LYS A 156 6.15 -13.27 4.39
CA LYS A 156 7.01 -13.27 3.19
C LYS A 156 8.37 -13.92 3.44
N ALA A 157 8.99 -13.62 4.59
CA ALA A 157 10.29 -14.18 4.95
C ALA A 157 10.25 -15.70 5.14
N HIS A 158 9.08 -16.26 5.49
CA HIS A 158 8.89 -17.67 5.76
C HIS A 158 8.20 -18.45 4.62
N LEU A 159 7.91 -17.80 3.47
CA LEU A 159 7.24 -18.48 2.35
C LEU A 159 8.03 -19.65 1.81
N GLU A 160 9.34 -19.56 1.70
CA GLU A 160 10.20 -20.65 1.22
C GLU A 160 10.24 -21.83 2.20
N ASP A 161 10.08 -21.59 3.49
CA ASP A 161 10.03 -22.65 4.51
C ASP A 161 8.69 -23.36 4.53
N LYS A 162 7.60 -22.62 4.30
CA LYS A 162 6.24 -23.15 4.31
C LYS A 162 5.85 -23.89 3.04
N TYR A 163 6.37 -23.43 1.89
CA TYR A 163 5.94 -23.87 0.57
C TYR A 163 7.15 -24.39 -0.24
N PRO A 164 7.39 -25.71 -0.26
CA PRO A 164 8.52 -26.30 -0.98
C PRO A 164 8.55 -25.96 -2.48
N ASP A 165 7.38 -25.90 -3.14
CA ASP A 165 7.30 -25.56 -4.56
C ASP A 165 7.75 -24.12 -4.81
N PHE A 166 7.39 -23.20 -3.91
CA PHE A 166 7.86 -21.80 -3.97
C PHE A 166 9.38 -21.73 -3.76
N ARG A 167 9.92 -22.47 -2.79
CA ARG A 167 11.37 -22.59 -2.57
C ARG A 167 12.09 -23.09 -3.81
N ASN A 168 11.58 -24.14 -4.44
CA ASN A 168 12.19 -24.69 -5.66
C ASN A 168 12.20 -23.63 -6.78
N LEU A 169 11.07 -22.96 -7.00
CA LEU A 169 10.98 -21.87 -7.98
C LEU A 169 11.98 -20.75 -7.69
N MET A 170 12.10 -20.34 -6.43
CA MET A 170 13.05 -19.28 -6.03
C MET A 170 14.51 -19.71 -6.22
N ASN A 171 14.83 -21.00 -5.98
CA ASN A 171 16.16 -21.54 -6.23
C ASN A 171 16.49 -21.56 -7.73
N GLU A 172 15.57 -22.05 -8.58
CA GLU A 172 15.73 -22.00 -10.03
C GLU A 172 15.97 -20.58 -10.55
N TYR A 173 15.24 -19.61 -9.99
CA TYR A 173 15.40 -18.20 -10.35
C TYR A 173 16.78 -17.65 -9.91
N ARG A 174 17.24 -17.96 -8.67
CA ARG A 174 18.57 -17.59 -8.18
C ARG A 174 19.69 -18.19 -9.02
N ASP A 175 19.57 -19.49 -9.32
CA ASP A 175 20.56 -20.21 -10.12
C ASP A 175 20.61 -19.65 -11.55
N GLY A 176 19.46 -19.32 -12.14
CA GLY A 176 19.36 -18.68 -13.44
C GLY A 176 20.03 -17.31 -13.48
N MET A 177 19.83 -16.46 -12.45
CA MET A 177 20.49 -15.18 -12.33
C MET A 177 22.00 -15.32 -12.18
N LEU A 178 22.47 -16.27 -11.35
CA LEU A 178 23.89 -16.53 -11.16
C LEU A 178 24.55 -17.03 -12.45
N LEU A 179 23.90 -17.94 -13.15
CA LEU A 179 24.37 -18.46 -14.43
C LEU A 179 24.44 -17.34 -15.47
N PHE A 180 23.42 -16.48 -15.54
CA PHE A 180 23.41 -15.32 -16.43
C PHE A 180 24.59 -14.37 -16.13
N GLU A 181 24.79 -14.02 -14.86
CA GLU A 181 25.88 -13.12 -14.45
C GLU A 181 27.28 -13.69 -14.76
N ILE A 182 27.49 -14.97 -14.44
CA ILE A 182 28.77 -15.65 -14.76
C ILE A 182 28.98 -15.68 -16.28
N SER A 183 27.96 -16.03 -17.05
CA SER A 183 28.04 -16.08 -18.51
C SER A 183 28.31 -14.69 -19.10
N ASN A 184 27.64 -13.67 -18.57
CA ASN A 184 27.88 -12.28 -18.98
C ASN A 184 29.34 -11.87 -18.76
N ARG A 185 29.84 -12.11 -17.54
CA ARG A 185 31.22 -11.68 -17.16
C ARG A 185 32.31 -12.52 -17.81
N GLU A 186 32.13 -13.82 -17.90
CA GLU A 186 33.19 -14.74 -18.33
C GLU A 186 33.16 -15.01 -19.84
N VAL A 187 32.04 -14.81 -20.51
CA VAL A 187 31.88 -15.10 -21.95
C VAL A 187 31.60 -13.80 -22.72
N TRP A 188 30.45 -13.19 -22.51
CA TRP A 188 29.98 -12.12 -23.39
C TRP A 188 30.79 -10.83 -23.26
N GLU A 189 31.14 -10.41 -22.05
CA GLU A 189 32.00 -9.23 -21.85
C GLU A 189 33.41 -9.45 -22.37
N LYS A 190 33.96 -10.67 -22.25
CA LYS A 190 35.28 -10.99 -22.79
C LYS A 190 35.24 -11.03 -24.32
N ALA A 191 34.24 -11.70 -24.89
CA ALA A 191 34.06 -11.74 -26.34
C ALA A 191 33.83 -10.36 -26.93
N SER A 192 33.10 -9.47 -26.28
CA SER A 192 32.86 -8.10 -26.74
C SER A 192 34.14 -7.21 -26.73
N LYS A 193 35.13 -7.56 -25.90
CA LYS A 193 36.45 -6.88 -25.81
C LYS A 193 37.53 -7.51 -26.67
N ASP A 194 37.26 -8.71 -27.20
CA ASP A 194 38.18 -9.41 -28.09
C ASP A 194 38.03 -8.85 -29.49
N THR A 195 39.01 -8.05 -29.88
CA THR A 195 39.08 -7.40 -31.23
C THR A 195 39.87 -8.19 -32.25
N GLU A 196 40.49 -9.31 -31.84
CA GLU A 196 41.35 -10.14 -32.70
C GLU A 196 40.70 -11.47 -33.14
N GLY A 197 39.50 -11.83 -32.59
CA GLY A 197 38.80 -13.12 -32.73
C GLY A 197 37.81 -13.27 -33.80
#